data_c2912ab178e664355d6d3cbd6b64f52e
#
_entry.id   c2912ab178e664355d6d3cbd6b64f52e
#
_cell.length_a   1.000
_cell.length_b   1.000
_cell.length_c   1.000
_cell.angle_alpha   90.00
_cell.angle_beta   90.00
_cell.angle_gamma   90.00
#
_symmetry.space_group_name_H-M   'P 1'
#
loop_
_entity.id
_entity.type
_entity.pdbx_description
1 polymer ?
#
loop_
_entity_poly.entity_id
_entity_poly.type
_entity_poly.pdbx_seq_one_letter_code
_entity_poly.pdbx_strand_id
1 'polypeptide(L)'
;MIRRFLSFLVSRVAPWVVILLNVGFLVFVALLLFVFQDHSELSPFDALDAVTSPSVQPENVPSPTPASSAKVPEKDTVPPSFSSAVAQDLVERSAFGFVPKRGSGPDRTPWQVYARSDLWPEKPPYATVSLVVEQMGMNPTLLDQAKTVLPSGIALAFNPYAEDVFSQMQNARDAGFETLLSLALETRNYPYSDPGNMALLTGNLPEKNQEMFFQHMATAQGYIGMIPMMGKIARYDAPVMDLILSQMTARGLMYVDAAEGTQAAVHEKRWKNNDSPYARVTLRLESIEAREAFFKTLAQTALKQGSAIGILPPYPIVFKDVKEWVKTLPQNYAQLTFVPLSYQGRLFLDAPKPEPEPEPEPAADPKKDDKKDDKKDEKNNDKKDKKEAPKPKPEGGGH
;
A
#
# COMPACT_ATOMS: atom_id res chain seq x y z
N MET A 1 -14.40 -15.97 -48.53
CA MET A 1 -13.46 -15.55 -49.62
C MET A 1 -12.04 -15.37 -49.10
N ILE A 2 -11.78 -14.83 -47.93
CA ILE A 2 -10.44 -14.57 -47.35
C ILE A 2 -9.64 -15.85 -47.10
N ARG A 3 -10.22 -16.95 -46.60
CA ARG A 3 -9.54 -18.23 -46.36
C ARG A 3 -9.00 -18.91 -47.62
N ARG A 4 -9.69 -18.75 -48.76
CA ARG A 4 -9.22 -19.31 -50.07
C ARG A 4 -8.12 -18.45 -50.70
N PHE A 5 -8.04 -17.16 -50.35
CA PHE A 5 -6.96 -16.27 -50.82
C PHE A 5 -5.66 -16.52 -50.05
N LEU A 6 -5.74 -16.75 -48.75
CA LEU A 6 -4.55 -17.09 -47.93
C LEU A 6 -3.95 -18.44 -48.32
N SER A 7 -4.75 -19.48 -48.60
CA SER A 7 -4.27 -20.78 -49.05
C SER A 7 -3.58 -20.73 -50.42
N PHE A 8 -4.00 -19.83 -51.31
CA PHE A 8 -3.38 -19.62 -52.64
C PHE A 8 -2.05 -18.90 -52.53
N LEU A 9 -1.87 -17.97 -51.59
CA LEU A 9 -0.59 -17.29 -51.34
C LEU A 9 0.48 -18.23 -50.77
N VAL A 10 0.11 -19.10 -49.85
CA VAL A 10 1.02 -20.04 -49.19
C VAL A 10 1.54 -21.14 -50.12
N SER A 11 0.74 -21.54 -51.14
CA SER A 11 1.12 -22.62 -52.07
C SER A 11 2.10 -22.21 -53.19
N ARG A 12 2.39 -20.92 -53.34
CA ARG A 12 3.31 -20.42 -54.39
C ARG A 12 4.61 -19.83 -53.86
N VAL A 13 4.77 -19.70 -52.53
CA VAL A 13 6.06 -19.29 -51.97
C VAL A 13 6.98 -20.51 -51.99
N ALA A 14 8.00 -20.45 -52.82
CA ALA A 14 8.95 -21.55 -52.91
C ALA A 14 9.58 -21.84 -51.56
N PRO A 15 9.75 -23.12 -51.16
CA PRO A 15 10.23 -23.52 -49.83
C PRO A 15 11.50 -22.82 -49.38
N TRP A 16 12.37 -22.48 -50.32
CA TRP A 16 13.61 -21.77 -50.00
C TRP A 16 13.40 -20.32 -49.52
N VAL A 17 12.28 -19.66 -49.89
CA VAL A 17 11.96 -18.28 -49.40
C VAL A 17 11.58 -18.35 -47.93
N VAL A 18 10.85 -19.38 -47.46
CA VAL A 18 10.56 -19.60 -46.08
C VAL A 18 11.82 -19.89 -45.28
N ILE A 19 12.75 -20.66 -45.87
CA ILE A 19 14.06 -20.94 -45.22
C ILE A 19 14.88 -19.64 -45.11
N LEU A 20 14.91 -18.80 -46.14
CA LEU A 20 15.66 -17.52 -46.13
C LEU A 20 15.06 -16.56 -45.06
N LEU A 21 13.73 -16.49 -44.91
CA LEU A 21 13.07 -15.69 -43.90
C LEU A 21 13.39 -16.18 -42.47
N ASN A 22 13.41 -17.50 -42.25
CA ASN A 22 13.80 -18.06 -40.95
C ASN A 22 15.29 -17.84 -40.65
N VAL A 23 16.19 -18.01 -41.64
CA VAL A 23 17.62 -17.72 -41.45
C VAL A 23 17.84 -16.23 -41.19
N GLY A 24 17.15 -15.35 -41.92
CA GLY A 24 17.20 -13.90 -41.72
C GLY A 24 16.72 -13.50 -40.30
N PHE A 25 15.64 -14.13 -39.81
CA PHE A 25 15.13 -13.91 -38.45
C PHE A 25 16.12 -14.38 -37.38
N LEU A 26 16.73 -15.57 -37.55
CA LEU A 26 17.74 -16.10 -36.64
C LEU A 26 19.02 -15.20 -36.63
N VAL A 27 19.47 -14.71 -37.77
CA VAL A 27 20.59 -13.76 -37.83
C VAL A 27 20.25 -12.45 -37.16
N PHE A 28 19.01 -11.93 -37.33
CA PHE A 28 18.54 -10.72 -36.68
C PHE A 28 18.47 -10.90 -35.15
N VAL A 29 17.95 -12.01 -34.65
CA VAL A 29 17.92 -12.33 -33.21
C VAL A 29 19.35 -12.50 -32.65
N ALA A 30 20.26 -13.15 -33.39
CA ALA A 30 21.65 -13.27 -32.97
C ALA A 30 22.37 -11.91 -32.92
N LEU A 31 22.07 -11.01 -33.86
CA LEU A 31 22.62 -9.64 -33.90
C LEU A 31 22.05 -8.78 -32.76
N LEU A 32 20.75 -8.94 -32.44
CA LEU A 32 20.15 -8.31 -31.27
C LEU A 32 20.79 -8.82 -29.95
N LEU A 33 20.98 -10.12 -29.81
CA LEU A 33 21.64 -10.69 -28.64
C LEU A 33 23.11 -10.22 -28.53
N PHE A 34 23.81 -10.10 -29.62
CA PHE A 34 25.18 -9.57 -29.66
C PHE A 34 25.24 -8.09 -29.24
N VAL A 35 24.31 -7.26 -29.74
CA VAL A 35 24.23 -5.83 -29.37
C VAL A 35 23.83 -5.66 -27.89
N PHE A 36 22.99 -6.55 -27.33
CA PHE A 36 22.64 -6.53 -25.91
C PHE A 36 23.67 -7.20 -25.00
N GLN A 37 24.58 -8.02 -25.53
CA GLN A 37 25.65 -8.65 -24.76
C GLN A 37 26.80 -7.67 -24.44
N ASP A 38 26.98 -6.64 -25.23
CA ASP A 38 28.03 -5.61 -25.04
C ASP A 38 27.66 -4.56 -23.97
N HIS A 39 26.46 -4.62 -23.38
CA HIS A 39 26.05 -3.70 -22.31
C HIS A 39 25.88 -4.36 -20.93
N SER A 40 26.28 -5.63 -20.74
CA SER A 40 26.20 -6.31 -19.46
C SER A 40 27.49 -6.32 -18.64
N GLU A 41 28.53 -5.63 -19.07
CA GLU A 41 29.77 -5.49 -18.32
C GLU A 41 29.93 -4.11 -17.71
N LEU A 42 29.07 -3.75 -16.73
CA LEU A 42 29.39 -2.80 -15.67
C LEU A 42 28.45 -3.08 -14.48
N SER A 43 28.82 -4.08 -13.71
CA SER A 43 28.31 -4.19 -12.34
C SER A 43 28.87 -3.01 -11.53
N PRO A 44 28.04 -2.20 -10.85
CA PRO A 44 28.52 -1.11 -10.01
C PRO A 44 29.30 -1.59 -8.78
N PHE A 45 29.49 -2.89 -8.61
CA PHE A 45 30.20 -3.48 -7.46
C PHE A 45 31.66 -3.81 -7.72
N ASP A 46 32.13 -3.84 -8.98
CA ASP A 46 33.52 -4.19 -9.30
C ASP A 46 34.52 -3.01 -9.23
N ALA A 47 34.02 -1.80 -8.93
CA ALA A 47 34.88 -0.60 -8.81
C ALA A 47 35.41 -0.34 -7.39
N LEU A 48 35.14 -1.21 -6.41
CA LEU A 48 35.52 -1.00 -5.01
C LEU A 48 36.78 -1.77 -4.55
N ASP A 49 37.31 -2.68 -5.37
CA ASP A 49 38.44 -3.54 -4.97
C ASP A 49 39.83 -3.06 -5.47
N ALA A 50 39.94 -1.89 -6.05
CA ALA A 50 41.21 -1.37 -6.59
C ALA A 50 41.78 -0.15 -5.84
N VAL A 51 41.55 -0.02 -4.54
CA VAL A 51 42.32 0.93 -3.72
C VAL A 51 43.15 0.15 -2.70
N THR A 52 44.33 -0.26 -3.12
CA THR A 52 45.41 -0.71 -2.27
C THR A 52 45.81 0.42 -1.32
N SER A 53 45.56 0.21 -0.05
CA SER A 53 45.99 1.09 1.05
C SER A 53 47.54 1.03 1.18
N PRO A 54 48.23 2.17 1.20
CA PRO A 54 49.60 2.18 1.67
C PRO A 54 49.59 2.08 3.21
N SER A 55 50.35 1.11 3.72
CA SER A 55 50.64 0.96 5.15
C SER A 55 51.43 2.16 5.66
N VAL A 56 50.80 2.99 6.50
CA VAL A 56 51.51 4.04 7.25
C VAL A 56 51.70 3.54 8.67
N GLN A 57 52.97 3.45 9.09
CA GLN A 57 53.37 3.20 10.45
C GLN A 57 52.90 4.33 11.38
N PRO A 58 52.60 4.06 12.66
CA PRO A 58 52.16 5.07 13.62
C PRO A 58 53.31 5.97 14.03
N GLU A 59 53.29 7.21 13.59
CA GLU A 59 54.15 8.26 14.11
C GLU A 59 53.45 8.97 15.28
N ASN A 60 54.19 9.16 16.35
CA ASN A 60 53.81 9.75 17.63
C ASN A 60 53.23 11.17 17.44
N VAL A 61 51.95 11.35 17.71
CA VAL A 61 51.32 12.68 17.79
C VAL A 61 51.00 13.00 19.25
N PRO A 62 51.43 14.15 19.79
CA PRO A 62 51.14 14.54 21.16
C PRO A 62 49.64 14.85 21.35
N SER A 63 49.08 14.45 22.50
CA SER A 63 47.72 14.72 22.96
C SER A 63 47.34 16.20 22.82
N PRO A 64 46.22 16.54 22.17
CA PRO A 64 45.74 17.92 22.21
C PRO A 64 45.05 18.23 23.54
N THR A 65 45.43 19.35 24.09
CA THR A 65 44.80 20.08 25.19
C THR A 65 43.32 20.30 24.93
N PRO A 66 42.41 20.26 25.94
CA PRO A 66 40.98 20.42 25.71
C PRO A 66 40.68 21.84 25.28
N ALA A 67 40.30 22.01 24.00
CA ALA A 67 39.76 23.24 23.47
C ALA A 67 38.28 23.37 23.88
N SER A 68 37.99 24.53 24.39
CA SER A 68 36.70 25.14 24.70
C SER A 68 35.49 24.60 23.92
N SER A 69 34.45 24.25 24.68
CA SER A 69 33.09 23.88 24.23
C SER A 69 32.56 24.80 23.13
N ALA A 70 32.67 24.39 21.89
CA ALA A 70 31.78 24.88 20.85
C ALA A 70 30.37 24.29 21.12
N LYS A 71 29.39 25.17 21.33
CA LYS A 71 27.97 24.82 21.47
C LYS A 71 27.57 23.90 20.32
N VAL A 72 27.34 22.62 20.62
CA VAL A 72 26.66 21.68 19.73
C VAL A 72 25.30 22.28 19.45
N PRO A 73 24.83 22.35 18.18
CA PRO A 73 23.46 22.79 17.90
C PRO A 73 22.51 21.92 18.72
N GLU A 74 21.67 22.59 19.50
CA GLU A 74 20.65 21.99 20.34
C GLU A 74 19.80 21.06 19.45
N LYS A 75 19.95 19.77 19.68
CA LYS A 75 19.14 18.73 19.05
C LYS A 75 17.70 19.01 19.48
N ASP A 76 16.79 19.18 18.51
CA ASP A 76 15.37 19.30 18.78
C ASP A 76 14.98 18.23 19.79
N THR A 77 14.78 18.62 21.04
CA THR A 77 14.41 17.70 22.11
C THR A 77 13.02 17.20 21.82
N VAL A 78 12.87 15.87 21.69
CA VAL A 78 11.57 15.23 21.51
C VAL A 78 10.65 15.69 22.65
N PRO A 79 9.50 16.31 22.36
CA PRO A 79 8.61 16.82 23.40
C PRO A 79 8.09 15.71 24.32
N PRO A 80 7.77 16.00 25.56
CA PRO A 80 7.28 15.00 26.52
C PRO A 80 5.93 14.38 26.15
N SER A 81 5.20 14.94 25.16
CA SER A 81 3.93 14.41 24.65
C SER A 81 4.11 13.23 23.68
N PHE A 82 5.29 13.06 23.08
CA PHE A 82 5.57 11.95 22.17
C PHE A 82 6.15 10.76 22.92
N SER A 83 5.43 9.62 22.90
CA SER A 83 5.94 8.38 23.51
C SER A 83 6.76 7.58 22.52
N SER A 84 8.09 7.58 22.68
CA SER A 84 8.95 6.72 21.89
C SER A 84 8.88 5.25 22.37
N ALA A 85 8.64 5.01 23.65
CA ALA A 85 8.57 3.67 24.22
C ALA A 85 7.27 2.96 23.85
N VAL A 86 7.34 1.63 23.67
CA VAL A 86 6.17 0.79 23.45
C VAL A 86 5.30 0.76 24.72
N ALA A 87 4.05 1.21 24.61
CA ALA A 87 3.09 1.18 25.69
C ALA A 87 2.55 -0.25 25.88
N GLN A 88 2.71 -0.81 27.09
CA GLN A 88 2.35 -2.21 27.39
C GLN A 88 0.84 -2.49 27.28
N ASP A 89 0.00 -1.50 27.50
CA ASP A 89 -1.45 -1.59 27.34
C ASP A 89 -1.92 -1.56 25.88
N LEU A 90 -1.03 -1.24 24.95
CA LEU A 90 -1.28 -1.22 23.50
C LEU A 90 -0.77 -2.45 22.76
N VAL A 91 -0.31 -3.46 23.47
CA VAL A 91 0.14 -4.74 22.91
C VAL A 91 -0.55 -5.91 23.59
N GLU A 92 -0.76 -6.99 22.84
CA GLU A 92 -1.24 -8.26 23.34
C GLU A 92 -0.40 -9.41 22.79
N ARG A 93 -0.38 -10.52 23.50
CA ARG A 93 0.36 -11.71 23.07
C ARG A 93 -0.48 -12.51 22.07
N SER A 94 0.07 -12.78 20.92
CA SER A 94 -0.47 -13.72 19.93
C SER A 94 0.39 -14.99 19.84
N ALA A 95 -0.01 -15.94 18.98
CA ALA A 95 0.79 -17.14 18.69
C ALA A 95 2.16 -16.80 18.04
N PHE A 96 2.27 -15.62 17.40
CA PHE A 96 3.45 -15.20 16.63
C PHE A 96 4.31 -14.15 17.35
N GLY A 97 3.89 -13.68 18.53
CA GLY A 97 4.56 -12.63 19.28
C GLY A 97 3.58 -11.56 19.77
N PHE A 98 4.09 -10.39 20.11
CA PHE A 98 3.25 -9.27 20.52
C PHE A 98 2.72 -8.53 19.28
N VAL A 99 1.42 -8.27 19.30
CA VAL A 99 0.72 -7.52 18.23
C VAL A 99 0.00 -6.31 18.84
N PRO A 100 -0.21 -5.24 18.04
CA PRO A 100 -0.92 -4.05 18.53
C PRO A 100 -2.36 -4.37 18.94
N LYS A 101 -2.86 -3.66 19.96
CA LYS A 101 -4.28 -3.63 20.33
C LYS A 101 -4.70 -2.22 20.75
N ARG A 102 -6.00 -1.99 20.86
CA ARG A 102 -6.52 -0.79 21.51
C ARG A 102 -6.31 -0.88 23.02
N GLY A 103 -5.93 0.23 23.61
CA GLY A 103 -5.89 0.39 25.06
C GLY A 103 -7.27 0.68 25.67
N SER A 104 -7.29 0.94 26.97
CA SER A 104 -8.52 1.28 27.69
C SER A 104 -8.87 2.76 27.46
N GLY A 105 -9.97 3.01 26.75
CA GLY A 105 -10.48 4.35 26.44
C GLY A 105 -10.60 4.63 24.94
N PRO A 106 -11.45 5.60 24.56
CA PRO A 106 -11.76 5.88 23.15
C PRO A 106 -10.54 6.38 22.35
N ASP A 107 -9.69 7.16 22.98
CA ASP A 107 -8.54 7.79 22.32
C ASP A 107 -7.20 7.07 22.56
N ARG A 108 -7.27 5.86 23.14
CA ARG A 108 -6.09 5.08 23.44
C ARG A 108 -5.83 4.01 22.37
N THR A 109 -5.42 4.47 21.20
CA THR A 109 -5.10 3.61 20.07
C THR A 109 -3.63 3.78 19.66
N PRO A 110 -3.00 2.75 19.05
CA PRO A 110 -1.62 2.86 18.60
C PRO A 110 -1.38 4.07 17.68
N TRP A 111 -2.31 4.35 16.72
CA TRP A 111 -2.13 5.47 15.81
C TRP A 111 -2.14 6.84 16.49
N GLN A 112 -2.85 6.99 17.63
CA GLN A 112 -2.90 8.24 18.39
C GLN A 112 -1.72 8.37 19.35
N VAL A 113 -1.39 7.28 20.06
CA VAL A 113 -0.33 7.30 21.09
C VAL A 113 1.07 7.45 20.47
N TYR A 114 1.29 6.84 19.29
CA TYR A 114 2.58 6.93 18.60
C TYR A 114 2.63 8.04 17.53
N ALA A 115 1.57 8.85 17.43
CA ALA A 115 1.55 10.01 16.54
C ALA A 115 2.41 11.15 17.08
N ARG A 116 3.01 11.93 16.17
CA ARG A 116 3.64 13.23 16.47
C ARG A 116 2.59 14.32 16.57
N SER A 117 1.64 14.13 17.49
CA SER A 117 0.55 15.11 17.71
C SER A 117 1.04 16.47 18.23
N ASP A 118 2.24 16.51 18.78
CA ASP A 118 2.97 17.73 19.16
C ASP A 118 3.33 18.62 17.95
N LEU A 119 3.40 18.03 16.76
CA LEU A 119 3.65 18.74 15.49
C LEU A 119 2.36 19.03 14.71
N TRP A 120 1.20 18.72 15.25
CA TRP A 120 -0.06 19.05 14.58
C TRP A 120 -0.32 20.55 14.65
N PRO A 121 -0.75 21.17 13.54
CA PRO A 121 -1.05 22.58 13.54
C PRO A 121 -2.26 22.88 14.46
N GLU A 122 -2.17 23.96 15.24
CA GLU A 122 -3.25 24.40 16.14
C GLU A 122 -4.53 24.79 15.36
N LYS A 123 -4.36 25.31 14.16
CA LYS A 123 -5.46 25.69 13.25
C LYS A 123 -5.34 24.91 11.96
N PRO A 124 -6.46 24.45 11.39
CA PRO A 124 -6.43 23.77 10.09
C PRO A 124 -5.76 24.64 9.03
N PRO A 125 -4.66 24.17 8.40
CA PRO A 125 -3.99 24.92 7.33
C PRO A 125 -4.81 24.86 6.05
N TYR A 126 -4.53 25.76 5.11
CA TYR A 126 -5.18 25.78 3.79
C TYR A 126 -4.91 24.50 3.01
N ALA A 127 -3.66 24.05 2.99
CA ALA A 127 -3.28 22.79 2.38
C ALA A 127 -2.16 22.13 3.18
N THR A 128 -2.12 20.79 3.16
CA THR A 128 -1.17 19.99 3.91
C THR A 128 -0.38 19.04 3.02
N VAL A 129 0.87 18.80 3.40
CA VAL A 129 1.69 17.78 2.74
C VAL A 129 2.40 16.92 3.78
N SER A 130 2.42 15.61 3.55
CA SER A 130 3.17 14.65 4.37
C SER A 130 4.08 13.79 3.49
N LEU A 131 5.17 13.31 4.05
CA LEU A 131 6.14 12.48 3.38
C LEU A 131 6.36 11.19 4.14
N VAL A 132 6.50 10.09 3.39
CA VAL A 132 6.83 8.77 3.90
C VAL A 132 8.09 8.27 3.20
N VAL A 133 9.10 7.88 3.93
CA VAL A 133 10.25 7.15 3.39
C VAL A 133 9.98 5.66 3.58
N GLU A 134 9.87 4.93 2.47
CA GLU A 134 9.59 3.50 2.50
C GLU A 134 10.85 2.64 2.45
N GLN A 135 10.70 1.30 2.61
CA GLN A 135 11.80 0.31 2.55
C GLN A 135 12.91 0.53 3.58
N MET A 136 12.60 1.18 4.69
CA MET A 136 13.54 1.34 5.81
C MET A 136 13.84 -0.03 6.46
N GLY A 137 14.98 -0.11 7.11
CA GLY A 137 15.39 -1.31 7.87
C GLY A 137 16.28 -2.28 7.09
N MET A 138 16.22 -2.34 5.76
CA MET A 138 17.05 -3.23 4.95
C MET A 138 18.55 -2.88 5.00
N ASN A 139 18.85 -1.62 5.24
CA ASN A 139 20.20 -1.13 5.48
C ASN A 139 20.21 -0.21 6.72
N PRO A 140 20.76 -0.66 7.86
CA PRO A 140 20.76 0.13 9.10
C PRO A 140 21.45 1.48 8.98
N THR A 141 22.48 1.60 8.13
CA THR A 141 23.20 2.87 7.90
C THR A 141 22.27 3.97 7.37
N LEU A 142 21.24 3.60 6.59
CA LEU A 142 20.27 4.57 6.07
C LEU A 142 19.38 5.15 7.19
N LEU A 143 19.11 4.38 8.24
CA LEU A 143 18.40 4.90 9.41
C LEU A 143 19.23 5.95 10.15
N ASP A 144 20.53 5.74 10.33
CA ASP A 144 21.41 6.72 10.97
C ASP A 144 21.54 8.00 10.15
N GLN A 145 21.60 7.88 8.84
CA GLN A 145 21.56 9.04 7.95
C GLN A 145 20.22 9.78 8.00
N ALA A 146 19.10 9.04 7.99
CA ALA A 146 17.76 9.61 8.11
C ALA A 146 17.63 10.42 9.40
N LYS A 147 18.05 9.86 10.56
CA LYS A 147 18.04 10.54 11.87
C LYS A 147 18.88 11.83 11.89
N THR A 148 19.91 11.91 11.06
CA THR A 148 20.78 13.08 11.00
C THR A 148 20.28 14.15 10.05
N VAL A 149 19.63 13.75 8.97
CA VAL A 149 19.32 14.65 7.85
C VAL A 149 17.84 15.03 7.80
N LEU A 150 16.92 14.06 8.00
CA LEU A 150 15.50 14.30 7.81
C LEU A 150 14.90 15.16 8.92
N PRO A 151 13.97 16.08 8.59
CA PRO A 151 13.23 16.84 9.58
C PRO A 151 12.24 15.95 10.34
N SER A 152 11.90 16.37 11.57
CA SER A 152 10.83 15.76 12.34
C SER A 152 9.49 15.82 11.60
N GLY A 153 8.62 14.86 11.83
CA GLY A 153 7.31 14.77 11.17
C GLY A 153 7.29 13.95 9.88
N ILE A 154 8.45 13.50 9.39
CA ILE A 154 8.52 12.47 8.33
C ILE A 154 8.15 11.11 8.93
N ALA A 155 7.36 10.33 8.21
CA ALA A 155 7.08 8.94 8.57
C ALA A 155 8.09 8.00 7.91
N LEU A 156 8.54 6.99 8.66
CA LEU A 156 9.45 5.95 8.17
C LEU A 156 8.71 4.60 8.13
N ALA A 157 8.61 4.00 6.93
CA ALA A 157 7.97 2.71 6.73
C ALA A 157 9.02 1.60 6.64
N PHE A 158 8.97 0.70 7.61
CA PHE A 158 9.95 -0.37 7.78
C PHE A 158 9.51 -1.65 7.08
N ASN A 159 10.45 -2.28 6.41
CA ASN A 159 10.25 -3.58 5.79
C ASN A 159 10.17 -4.67 6.88
N PRO A 160 9.12 -5.52 6.91
CA PRO A 160 8.96 -6.55 7.95
C PRO A 160 10.01 -7.66 7.88
N TYR A 161 10.74 -7.76 6.77
CA TYR A 161 11.83 -8.73 6.57
C TYR A 161 13.21 -8.17 6.94
N ALA A 162 13.28 -6.93 7.44
CA ALA A 162 14.53 -6.34 7.88
C ALA A 162 15.06 -7.06 9.13
N GLU A 163 16.36 -7.19 9.22
CA GLU A 163 17.01 -7.71 10.41
C GLU A 163 16.76 -6.75 11.60
N ASP A 164 16.35 -7.32 12.72
CA ASP A 164 16.06 -6.57 13.96
C ASP A 164 15.16 -5.34 13.76
N VAL A 165 14.09 -5.51 12.94
CA VAL A 165 13.16 -4.43 12.60
C VAL A 165 12.58 -3.75 13.84
N PHE A 166 12.36 -4.49 14.93
CA PHE A 166 11.85 -3.94 16.19
C PHE A 166 12.78 -2.88 16.77
N SER A 167 14.08 -3.20 16.94
CA SER A 167 15.06 -2.25 17.48
C SER A 167 15.28 -1.06 16.55
N GLN A 168 15.28 -1.30 15.24
CA GLN A 168 15.41 -0.21 14.27
C GLN A 168 14.21 0.76 14.32
N MET A 169 12.98 0.24 14.43
CA MET A 169 11.80 1.07 14.61
C MET A 169 11.81 1.81 15.95
N GLN A 170 12.27 1.17 17.03
CA GLN A 170 12.44 1.84 18.31
C GLN A 170 13.44 3.01 18.20
N ASN A 171 14.60 2.78 17.57
CA ASN A 171 15.60 3.82 17.32
C ASN A 171 15.06 4.99 16.48
N ALA A 172 14.16 4.71 15.51
CA ALA A 172 13.50 5.75 14.74
C ALA A 172 12.56 6.58 15.62
N ARG A 173 11.75 5.95 16.47
CA ARG A 173 10.87 6.65 17.41
C ARG A 173 11.66 7.48 18.42
N ASP A 174 12.75 6.93 18.96
CA ASP A 174 13.63 7.67 19.89
C ASP A 174 14.22 8.93 19.23
N ALA A 175 14.38 8.92 17.91
CA ALA A 175 14.76 10.08 17.12
C ALA A 175 13.58 11.00 16.73
N GLY A 176 12.34 10.68 17.13
CA GLY A 176 11.15 11.51 16.93
C GLY A 176 10.41 11.28 15.59
N PHE A 177 10.63 10.14 14.92
CA PHE A 177 9.90 9.81 13.69
C PHE A 177 8.63 9.03 13.98
N GLU A 178 7.57 9.29 13.22
CA GLU A 178 6.45 8.36 13.10
C GLU A 178 6.90 7.11 12.34
N THR A 179 6.44 5.94 12.78
CA THR A 179 6.81 4.67 12.15
C THR A 179 5.59 3.95 11.60
N LEU A 180 5.77 3.34 10.45
CA LEU A 180 4.82 2.44 9.79
C LEU A 180 5.47 1.08 9.60
N LEU A 181 4.67 0.02 9.64
CA LEU A 181 5.09 -1.30 9.21
C LEU A 181 4.61 -1.54 7.78
N SER A 182 5.52 -1.95 6.91
CA SER A 182 5.16 -2.30 5.53
C SER A 182 4.42 -3.63 5.50
N LEU A 183 3.39 -3.73 4.65
CA LEU A 183 2.55 -4.92 4.49
C LEU A 183 2.83 -5.56 3.14
N ALA A 184 3.36 -6.78 3.13
CA ALA A 184 3.62 -7.52 1.91
C ALA A 184 2.30 -8.08 1.34
N LEU A 185 1.98 -7.69 0.12
CA LEU A 185 0.79 -8.13 -0.62
C LEU A 185 1.20 -8.77 -1.93
N GLU A 186 0.36 -9.68 -2.46
CA GLU A 186 0.58 -10.34 -3.74
C GLU A 186 0.86 -9.35 -4.87
N THR A 187 1.92 -9.60 -5.63
CA THR A 187 2.31 -8.81 -6.80
C THR A 187 1.57 -9.28 -8.05
N ARG A 188 1.53 -8.44 -9.10
CA ARG A 188 0.93 -8.82 -10.38
C ARG A 188 1.61 -10.02 -11.02
N ASN A 189 2.91 -10.16 -10.81
CA ASN A 189 3.72 -11.18 -11.45
C ASN A 189 4.10 -12.31 -10.49
N TYR A 190 3.36 -12.49 -9.38
CA TYR A 190 3.56 -13.62 -8.50
C TYR A 190 3.40 -14.95 -9.27
N PRO A 191 4.26 -15.96 -9.08
CA PRO A 191 5.35 -16.04 -8.10
C PRO A 191 6.71 -15.47 -8.60
N TYR A 192 6.83 -14.95 -9.82
CA TYR A 192 8.09 -14.42 -10.35
C TYR A 192 8.60 -13.18 -9.60
N SER A 193 7.67 -12.37 -9.07
CA SER A 193 7.96 -11.27 -8.16
C SER A 193 7.36 -11.63 -6.80
N ASP A 194 8.14 -12.35 -5.99
CA ASP A 194 7.71 -12.84 -4.69
C ASP A 194 7.83 -11.74 -3.63
N PRO A 195 6.72 -11.34 -2.96
CA PRO A 195 6.74 -10.36 -1.89
C PRO A 195 7.20 -10.92 -0.53
N GLY A 196 7.57 -12.19 -0.47
CA GLY A 196 8.06 -12.88 0.72
C GLY A 196 7.05 -13.79 1.39
N ASN A 197 7.54 -14.59 2.34
CA ASN A 197 6.81 -15.71 2.95
C ASN A 197 5.66 -15.30 3.88
N MET A 198 5.56 -14.04 4.30
CA MET A 198 4.43 -13.52 5.07
C MET A 198 3.42 -12.77 4.19
N ALA A 199 3.55 -12.80 2.87
CA ALA A 199 2.66 -12.05 1.98
C ALA A 199 1.21 -12.55 2.05
N LEU A 200 0.27 -11.60 2.00
CA LEU A 200 -1.14 -11.91 1.83
C LEU A 200 -1.38 -12.17 0.34
N LEU A 201 -1.90 -13.36 0.02
CA LEU A 201 -2.11 -13.81 -1.35
C LEU A 201 -3.61 -14.02 -1.62
N THR A 202 -4.05 -13.66 -2.82
CA THR A 202 -5.46 -13.81 -3.25
C THR A 202 -5.89 -15.28 -3.34
N GLY A 203 -4.93 -16.18 -3.59
CA GLY A 203 -5.16 -17.63 -3.64
C GLY A 203 -5.13 -18.35 -2.29
N ASN A 204 -4.82 -17.68 -1.20
CA ASN A 204 -4.81 -18.29 0.13
C ASN A 204 -6.22 -18.41 0.70
N LEU A 205 -6.41 -19.41 1.58
CA LEU A 205 -7.57 -19.43 2.45
C LEU A 205 -7.57 -18.24 3.41
N PRO A 206 -8.74 -17.74 3.84
CA PRO A 206 -8.83 -16.59 4.75
C PRO A 206 -8.01 -16.76 6.05
N GLU A 207 -8.02 -17.96 6.62
CA GLU A 207 -7.28 -18.32 7.84
C GLU A 207 -5.76 -18.19 7.62
N LYS A 208 -5.29 -18.57 6.43
CA LYS A 208 -3.87 -18.46 6.09
C LYS A 208 -3.44 -17.01 5.93
N ASN A 209 -4.25 -16.17 5.28
CA ASN A 209 -3.98 -14.74 5.19
C ASN A 209 -4.05 -14.07 6.56
N GLN A 210 -4.97 -14.49 7.43
CA GLN A 210 -5.03 -14.00 8.81
C GLN A 210 -3.76 -14.37 9.59
N GLU A 211 -3.27 -15.60 9.47
CA GLU A 211 -2.00 -16.04 10.05
C GLU A 211 -0.84 -15.16 9.57
N MET A 212 -0.71 -14.95 8.25
CA MET A 212 0.33 -14.11 7.66
C MET A 212 0.23 -12.66 8.16
N PHE A 213 -0.98 -12.13 8.27
CA PHE A 213 -1.20 -10.77 8.77
C PHE A 213 -0.74 -10.62 10.23
N PHE A 214 -1.02 -11.61 11.08
CA PHE A 214 -0.55 -11.62 12.48
C PHE A 214 0.97 -11.77 12.57
N GLN A 215 1.58 -12.59 11.72
CA GLN A 215 3.05 -12.68 11.65
C GLN A 215 3.66 -11.33 11.28
N HIS A 216 3.10 -10.60 10.31
CA HIS A 216 3.53 -9.24 10.00
C HIS A 216 3.44 -8.33 11.23
N MET A 217 2.27 -8.24 11.85
CA MET A 217 2.07 -7.37 13.00
C MET A 217 3.02 -7.67 14.15
N ALA A 218 3.43 -8.92 14.30
CA ALA A 218 4.31 -9.35 15.39
C ALA A 218 5.80 -9.02 15.16
N THR A 219 6.20 -8.61 13.96
CA THR A 219 7.62 -8.30 13.66
C THR A 219 8.12 -7.06 14.40
N ALA A 220 7.23 -6.11 14.71
CA ALA A 220 7.57 -4.91 15.48
C ALA A 220 6.37 -4.37 16.25
N GLN A 221 6.59 -3.39 17.13
CA GLN A 221 5.56 -2.70 17.90
C GLN A 221 5.84 -1.19 17.91
N GLY A 222 4.85 -0.40 18.29
CA GLY A 222 4.99 1.05 18.44
C GLY A 222 4.85 1.82 17.13
N TYR A 223 4.19 1.27 16.13
CA TYR A 223 3.90 1.94 14.87
C TYR A 223 2.47 2.50 14.84
N ILE A 224 2.29 3.60 14.09
CA ILE A 224 0.98 4.24 13.93
C ILE A 224 0.05 3.48 12.98
N GLY A 225 0.60 2.69 12.06
CA GLY A 225 -0.19 2.02 11.03
C GLY A 225 0.63 1.19 10.08
N MET A 226 0.00 0.75 8.98
CA MET A 226 0.63 -0.07 7.96
C MET A 226 0.44 0.53 6.57
N ILE A 227 1.40 0.24 5.68
CA ILE A 227 1.42 0.68 4.29
C ILE A 227 1.77 -0.51 3.38
N PRO A 228 1.05 -0.75 2.27
CA PRO A 228 1.44 -1.76 1.30
C PRO A 228 2.81 -1.46 0.67
N MET A 229 3.75 -2.40 0.76
CA MET A 229 5.08 -2.22 0.16
C MET A 229 5.16 -2.69 -1.30
N MET A 230 4.42 -3.71 -1.64
CA MET A 230 4.31 -4.30 -2.98
C MET A 230 2.85 -4.68 -3.20
N GLY A 231 2.52 -5.38 -4.26
CA GLY A 231 1.23 -6.03 -4.34
C GLY A 231 0.11 -5.17 -4.90
N LYS A 232 0.13 -4.98 -6.21
CA LYS A 232 -0.99 -4.31 -6.89
C LYS A 232 -2.24 -5.19 -6.99
N ILE A 233 -2.11 -6.54 -6.96
CA ILE A 233 -3.25 -7.46 -7.15
C ILE A 233 -4.08 -7.61 -5.87
N ALA A 234 -3.47 -7.92 -4.74
CA ALA A 234 -4.21 -8.15 -3.50
C ALA A 234 -5.06 -6.95 -3.05
N ARG A 235 -4.71 -5.73 -3.48
CA ARG A 235 -5.51 -4.51 -3.22
C ARG A 235 -6.85 -4.49 -3.96
N TYR A 236 -7.05 -5.35 -4.96
CA TYR A 236 -8.32 -5.50 -5.67
C TYR A 236 -9.12 -6.71 -5.19
N ASP A 237 -8.55 -7.51 -4.29
CA ASP A 237 -9.21 -8.68 -3.70
C ASP A 237 -10.01 -8.26 -2.46
N ALA A 238 -11.34 -8.43 -2.55
CA ALA A 238 -12.23 -8.01 -1.47
C ALA A 238 -11.98 -8.78 -0.15
N PRO A 239 -11.81 -10.10 -0.13
CA PRO A 239 -11.49 -10.86 1.09
C PRO A 239 -10.21 -10.39 1.77
N VAL A 240 -9.13 -10.15 1.03
CA VAL A 240 -7.87 -9.63 1.57
C VAL A 240 -8.06 -8.24 2.17
N MET A 241 -8.77 -7.35 1.47
CA MET A 241 -9.01 -5.98 1.95
C MET A 241 -9.99 -5.95 3.14
N ASP A 242 -10.95 -6.87 3.21
CA ASP A 242 -11.85 -7.03 4.37
C ASP A 242 -11.07 -7.48 5.62
N LEU A 243 -10.14 -8.42 5.47
CA LEU A 243 -9.25 -8.82 6.54
C LEU A 243 -8.41 -7.63 7.04
N ILE A 244 -7.77 -6.90 6.13
CA ILE A 244 -6.94 -5.74 6.49
C ILE A 244 -7.79 -4.70 7.22
N LEU A 245 -8.93 -4.28 6.66
CA LEU A 245 -9.81 -3.29 7.28
C LEU A 245 -10.25 -3.72 8.68
N SER A 246 -10.76 -4.95 8.82
CA SER A 246 -11.27 -5.45 10.10
C SER A 246 -10.20 -5.50 11.18
N GLN A 247 -9.01 -6.00 10.86
CA GLN A 247 -7.91 -6.11 11.81
C GLN A 247 -7.32 -4.75 12.17
N MET A 248 -7.14 -3.84 11.19
CA MET A 248 -6.62 -2.51 11.46
C MET A 248 -7.59 -1.67 12.29
N THR A 249 -8.88 -1.73 11.97
CA THR A 249 -9.94 -1.06 12.74
C THR A 249 -10.02 -1.60 14.17
N ALA A 250 -10.05 -2.92 14.35
CA ALA A 250 -10.11 -3.55 15.67
C ALA A 250 -8.92 -3.16 16.57
N ARG A 251 -7.75 -2.93 15.96
CA ARG A 251 -6.50 -2.62 16.67
C ARG A 251 -6.18 -1.13 16.76
N GLY A 252 -6.99 -0.28 16.13
CA GLY A 252 -6.75 1.17 16.12
C GLY A 252 -5.47 1.57 15.42
N LEU A 253 -5.22 0.96 14.25
CA LEU A 253 -4.10 1.25 13.38
C LEU A 253 -4.55 2.07 12.17
N MET A 254 -3.71 2.95 11.68
CA MET A 254 -3.95 3.71 10.46
C MET A 254 -3.54 2.90 9.21
N TYR A 255 -4.39 2.91 8.19
CA TYR A 255 -4.05 2.36 6.88
C TYR A 255 -3.61 3.46 5.92
N VAL A 256 -2.42 3.30 5.35
CA VAL A 256 -1.89 4.20 4.32
C VAL A 256 -2.06 3.52 2.97
N ASP A 257 -3.01 3.99 2.18
CA ASP A 257 -3.40 3.33 0.92
C ASP A 257 -2.62 3.89 -0.27
N ALA A 258 -2.00 3.00 -1.01
CA ALA A 258 -1.33 3.30 -2.27
C ALA A 258 -2.13 2.83 -3.50
N ALA A 259 -3.44 2.58 -3.36
CA ALA A 259 -4.31 2.24 -4.48
C ALA A 259 -4.54 3.45 -5.41
N GLU A 260 -4.87 3.17 -6.66
CA GLU A 260 -5.06 4.17 -7.71
C GLU A 260 -6.51 4.17 -8.23
N GLY A 261 -6.93 5.27 -8.82
CA GLY A 261 -8.20 5.39 -9.52
C GLY A 261 -9.44 5.14 -8.67
N THR A 262 -10.42 4.43 -9.23
CA THR A 262 -11.70 4.13 -8.58
C THR A 262 -11.55 3.24 -7.35
N GLN A 263 -10.53 2.37 -7.31
CA GLN A 263 -10.30 1.49 -6.18
C GLN A 263 -9.92 2.25 -4.92
N ALA A 264 -9.12 3.32 -5.04
CA ALA A 264 -8.81 4.17 -3.90
C ALA A 264 -10.08 4.80 -3.30
N ALA A 265 -11.03 5.24 -4.13
CA ALA A 265 -12.32 5.78 -3.66
C ALA A 265 -13.17 4.72 -2.93
N VAL A 266 -13.16 3.46 -3.41
CA VAL A 266 -13.84 2.35 -2.74
C VAL A 266 -13.24 2.10 -1.36
N HIS A 267 -11.91 2.05 -1.26
CA HIS A 267 -11.23 1.88 0.04
C HIS A 267 -11.53 3.05 0.97
N GLU A 268 -11.40 4.28 0.49
CA GLU A 268 -11.66 5.48 1.28
C GLU A 268 -13.07 5.46 1.89
N LYS A 269 -14.10 5.17 1.09
CA LYS A 269 -15.49 5.03 1.57
C LYS A 269 -15.61 3.94 2.65
N ARG A 270 -14.97 2.79 2.46
CA ARG A 270 -15.01 1.67 3.42
C ARG A 270 -14.36 2.04 4.76
N TRP A 271 -13.17 2.67 4.73
CA TRP A 271 -12.49 3.12 5.95
C TRP A 271 -13.29 4.20 6.67
N LYS A 272 -13.87 5.15 5.94
CA LYS A 272 -14.71 6.21 6.51
C LYS A 272 -15.95 5.66 7.22
N ASN A 273 -16.60 4.67 6.64
CA ASN A 273 -17.78 4.03 7.24
C ASN A 273 -17.46 3.29 8.55
N ASN A 274 -16.22 2.85 8.73
CA ASN A 274 -15.75 2.14 9.93
C ASN A 274 -15.05 3.05 10.94
N ASP A 275 -15.06 4.37 10.75
CA ASP A 275 -14.35 5.35 11.62
C ASP A 275 -12.90 4.93 11.88
N SER A 276 -12.24 4.41 10.86
CA SER A 276 -10.86 3.94 10.93
C SER A 276 -9.91 4.93 10.29
N PRO A 277 -8.78 5.27 10.92
CA PRO A 277 -7.84 6.24 10.36
C PRO A 277 -7.25 5.73 9.04
N TYR A 278 -7.27 6.62 8.05
CA TYR A 278 -6.89 6.32 6.67
C TYR A 278 -6.15 7.51 6.05
N ALA A 279 -5.19 7.21 5.21
CA ALA A 279 -4.48 8.22 4.44
C ALA A 279 -4.19 7.68 3.03
N ARG A 280 -4.47 8.50 2.01
CA ARG A 280 -4.26 8.12 0.61
C ARG A 280 -2.96 8.68 0.07
N VAL A 281 -2.12 7.81 -0.46
CA VAL A 281 -0.91 8.21 -1.17
C VAL A 281 -1.27 8.95 -2.46
N THR A 282 -0.65 10.11 -2.66
CA THR A 282 -0.88 10.95 -3.83
C THR A 282 0.15 10.69 -4.93
N LEU A 283 1.41 10.56 -4.54
CA LEU A 283 2.51 10.43 -5.49
C LEU A 283 3.65 9.60 -4.90
N ARG A 284 4.28 8.77 -5.73
CA ARG A 284 5.49 8.01 -5.41
C ARG A 284 6.66 8.48 -6.26
N LEU A 285 7.82 8.64 -5.67
CA LEU A 285 9.06 8.92 -6.41
C LEU A 285 9.60 7.60 -7.00
N GLU A 286 9.33 7.39 -8.29
CA GLU A 286 9.72 6.15 -8.99
C GLU A 286 11.18 6.18 -9.49
N SER A 287 11.71 7.37 -9.76
CA SER A 287 13.07 7.57 -10.30
C SER A 287 13.76 8.73 -9.61
N ILE A 288 15.03 8.57 -9.29
CA ILE A 288 15.84 9.61 -8.64
C ILE A 288 15.96 10.86 -9.52
N GLU A 289 15.99 10.70 -10.83
CA GLU A 289 16.09 11.78 -11.80
C GLU A 289 14.85 12.69 -11.77
N ALA A 290 13.70 12.14 -11.38
CA ALA A 290 12.44 12.86 -11.32
C ALA A 290 12.22 13.65 -10.00
N ARG A 291 13.21 13.71 -9.10
CA ARG A 291 13.05 14.30 -7.74
C ARG A 291 12.48 15.71 -7.74
N GLU A 292 13.05 16.60 -8.57
CA GLU A 292 12.62 17.99 -8.63
C GLU A 292 11.16 18.12 -9.11
N ALA A 293 10.82 17.37 -10.18
CA ALA A 293 9.45 17.30 -10.70
C ALA A 293 8.47 16.71 -9.67
N PHE A 294 8.91 15.71 -8.90
CA PHE A 294 8.12 15.09 -7.84
C PHE A 294 7.70 16.12 -6.78
N PHE A 295 8.64 16.85 -6.19
CA PHE A 295 8.34 17.82 -5.13
C PHE A 295 7.44 18.96 -5.64
N LYS A 296 7.68 19.44 -6.85
CA LYS A 296 6.84 20.46 -7.50
C LYS A 296 5.42 19.94 -7.70
N THR A 297 5.26 18.74 -8.26
CA THR A 297 3.95 18.15 -8.52
C THR A 297 3.20 17.87 -7.23
N LEU A 298 3.90 17.35 -6.20
CA LEU A 298 3.31 17.08 -4.89
C LEU A 298 2.76 18.34 -4.24
N ALA A 299 3.54 19.45 -4.25
CA ALA A 299 3.10 20.73 -3.72
C ALA A 299 1.89 21.29 -4.47
N GLN A 300 1.90 21.26 -5.81
CA GLN A 300 0.80 21.73 -6.63
C GLN A 300 -0.48 20.89 -6.41
N THR A 301 -0.33 19.58 -6.24
CA THR A 301 -1.46 18.69 -5.96
C THR A 301 -2.05 18.98 -4.59
N ALA A 302 -1.21 19.18 -3.56
CA ALA A 302 -1.65 19.52 -2.23
C ALA A 302 -2.45 20.86 -2.22
N LEU A 303 -1.95 21.88 -2.89
CA LEU A 303 -2.64 23.17 -3.01
C LEU A 303 -3.98 23.08 -3.75
N LYS A 304 -4.09 22.17 -4.72
CA LYS A 304 -5.33 21.96 -5.49
C LYS A 304 -6.36 21.12 -4.75
N GLN A 305 -5.92 20.10 -3.99
CA GLN A 305 -6.78 19.11 -3.36
C GLN A 305 -6.95 19.30 -1.85
N GLY A 306 -6.22 20.25 -1.24
CA GLY A 306 -6.18 20.47 0.20
C GLY A 306 -5.16 19.60 0.95
N SER A 307 -4.78 18.46 0.38
CA SER A 307 -3.76 17.59 0.97
C SER A 307 -3.04 16.74 -0.08
N ALA A 308 -1.79 16.34 0.22
CA ALA A 308 -1.06 15.35 -0.56
C ALA A 308 -0.07 14.57 0.30
N ILE A 309 0.13 13.29 -0.06
CA ILE A 309 1.11 12.41 0.59
C ILE A 309 2.07 11.88 -0.46
N GLY A 310 3.36 12.12 -0.23
CA GLY A 310 4.45 11.63 -1.08
C GLY A 310 5.17 10.43 -0.48
N ILE A 311 5.46 9.41 -1.29
CA ILE A 311 6.33 8.28 -0.92
C ILE A 311 7.68 8.43 -1.60
N LEU A 312 8.73 8.17 -0.84
CA LEU A 312 10.12 8.37 -1.20
C LEU A 312 10.95 7.10 -0.94
N PRO A 313 11.89 6.76 -1.82
CA PRO A 313 12.87 5.71 -1.54
C PRO A 313 13.93 6.18 -0.53
N PRO A 314 14.60 5.25 0.19
CA PRO A 314 15.52 5.57 1.27
C PRO A 314 16.94 5.88 0.75
N TYR A 315 17.10 6.89 -0.09
CA TYR A 315 18.41 7.27 -0.62
C TYR A 315 18.95 8.55 0.03
N PRO A 316 20.25 8.62 0.33
CA PRO A 316 20.88 9.78 0.97
C PRO A 316 20.66 11.10 0.20
N ILE A 317 20.64 11.04 -1.12
CA ILE A 317 20.37 12.23 -1.97
C ILE A 317 18.94 12.71 -1.78
N VAL A 318 17.98 11.78 -1.67
CA VAL A 318 16.57 12.11 -1.44
C VAL A 318 16.39 12.73 -0.05
N PHE A 319 17.10 12.25 0.97
CA PHE A 319 17.05 12.84 2.32
C PHE A 319 17.49 14.31 2.33
N LYS A 320 18.55 14.63 1.58
CA LYS A 320 19.02 16.02 1.43
C LYS A 320 17.98 16.89 0.73
N ASP A 321 17.41 16.39 -0.35
CA ASP A 321 16.38 17.10 -1.11
C ASP A 321 15.13 17.36 -0.26
N VAL A 322 14.69 16.36 0.53
CA VAL A 322 13.58 16.51 1.49
C VAL A 322 13.86 17.61 2.50
N LYS A 323 15.04 17.60 3.12
CA LYS A 323 15.44 18.62 4.10
C LYS A 323 15.34 20.03 3.52
N GLU A 324 15.93 20.24 2.36
CA GLU A 324 15.92 21.57 1.71
C GLU A 324 14.51 21.95 1.24
N TRP A 325 13.76 21.00 0.69
CA TRP A 325 12.40 21.27 0.24
C TRP A 325 11.48 21.66 1.38
N VAL A 326 11.45 20.91 2.49
CA VAL A 326 10.64 21.24 3.67
C VAL A 326 11.02 22.60 4.25
N LYS A 327 12.32 22.91 4.31
CA LYS A 327 12.83 24.21 4.79
C LYS A 327 12.37 25.38 3.91
N THR A 328 12.26 25.16 2.61
CA THR A 328 11.89 26.21 1.64
C THR A 328 10.39 26.29 1.35
N LEU A 329 9.58 25.37 1.90
CA LEU A 329 8.12 25.37 1.71
C LEU A 329 7.45 26.70 2.03
N PRO A 330 7.71 27.36 3.19
CA PRO A 330 7.05 28.61 3.53
C PRO A 330 7.32 29.75 2.54
N GLN A 331 8.51 29.76 1.94
CA GLN A 331 8.90 30.77 0.94
C GLN A 331 8.30 30.49 -0.44
N ASN A 332 8.29 29.21 -0.85
CA ASN A 332 7.88 28.80 -2.20
C ASN A 332 6.37 28.55 -2.29
N TYR A 333 5.74 28.13 -1.19
CA TYR A 333 4.34 27.74 -1.12
C TYR A 333 3.71 28.18 0.21
N ALA A 334 3.49 29.48 0.40
CA ALA A 334 3.04 30.06 1.68
C ALA A 334 1.75 29.46 2.27
N GLN A 335 0.89 28.86 1.44
CA GLN A 335 -0.36 28.22 1.87
C GLN A 335 -0.23 26.72 2.13
N LEU A 336 0.97 26.13 1.94
CA LEU A 336 1.22 24.72 2.12
C LEU A 336 1.97 24.48 3.43
N THR A 337 1.43 23.61 4.28
CA THR A 337 2.02 23.26 5.57
C THR A 337 2.50 21.81 5.53
N PHE A 338 3.77 21.59 5.88
CA PHE A 338 4.27 20.24 6.14
C PHE A 338 3.75 19.75 7.48
N VAL A 339 3.13 18.56 7.49
CA VAL A 339 2.53 17.96 8.69
C VAL A 339 2.91 16.47 8.82
N PRO A 340 2.93 15.91 10.04
CA PRO A 340 3.11 14.49 10.24
C PRO A 340 2.03 13.67 9.52
N LEU A 341 2.34 12.43 9.18
CA LEU A 341 1.41 11.56 8.48
C LEU A 341 0.14 11.27 9.31
N SER A 342 0.27 11.16 10.62
CA SER A 342 -0.86 10.98 11.54
C SER A 342 -1.89 12.11 11.44
N TYR A 343 -1.47 13.33 11.12
CA TYR A 343 -2.38 14.45 10.91
C TYR A 343 -3.30 14.23 9.70
N GLN A 344 -2.82 13.57 8.64
CA GLN A 344 -3.67 13.20 7.50
C GLN A 344 -4.77 12.22 7.91
N GLY A 345 -4.43 11.25 8.76
CA GLY A 345 -5.42 10.32 9.34
C GLY A 345 -6.49 11.05 10.18
N ARG A 346 -6.09 12.08 10.94
CA ARG A 346 -7.01 12.94 11.66
C ARG A 346 -7.92 13.74 10.74
N LEU A 347 -7.37 14.41 9.73
CA LEU A 347 -8.16 15.14 8.75
C LEU A 347 -9.20 14.25 8.07
N PHE A 348 -8.83 13.02 7.79
CA PHE A 348 -9.74 12.03 7.22
C PHE A 348 -10.90 11.71 8.19
N LEU A 349 -10.62 11.49 9.48
CA LEU A 349 -11.66 11.20 10.48
C LEU A 349 -12.57 12.40 10.72
N ASP A 350 -12.02 13.62 10.76
CA ASP A 350 -12.77 14.87 11.00
C ASP A 350 -13.64 15.28 9.79
N ALA A 351 -13.34 14.79 8.59
CA ALA A 351 -14.15 15.06 7.40
C ALA A 351 -15.56 14.45 7.54
N PRO A 352 -16.64 15.08 7.01
CA PRO A 352 -17.98 14.55 7.10
C PRO A 352 -18.07 13.15 6.45
N LYS A 353 -18.91 12.28 7.02
CA LYS A 353 -19.19 10.99 6.40
C LYS A 353 -20.00 11.21 5.13
N PRO A 354 -19.76 10.41 4.06
CA PRO A 354 -20.61 10.45 2.88
C PRO A 354 -22.06 10.13 3.29
N GLU A 355 -23.01 10.84 2.69
CA GLU A 355 -24.41 10.51 2.88
C GLU A 355 -24.68 9.04 2.48
N PRO A 356 -25.48 8.30 3.27
CA PRO A 356 -25.84 6.94 2.89
C PRO A 356 -26.53 6.98 1.52
N GLU A 357 -26.10 6.11 0.62
CA GLU A 357 -26.83 5.93 -0.64
C GLU A 357 -28.29 5.57 -0.31
N PRO A 358 -29.26 6.20 -0.98
CA PRO A 358 -30.66 5.81 -0.78
C PRO A 358 -30.78 4.31 -1.03
N GLU A 359 -31.40 3.60 -0.09
CA GLU A 359 -31.70 2.18 -0.28
C GLU A 359 -32.41 2.02 -1.62
N PRO A 360 -32.00 1.04 -2.45
CA PRO A 360 -32.71 0.79 -3.70
C PRO A 360 -34.18 0.57 -3.36
N GLU A 361 -35.05 1.37 -3.97
CA GLU A 361 -36.49 1.19 -3.81
C GLU A 361 -36.83 -0.29 -4.05
N PRO A 362 -37.61 -0.92 -3.14
CA PRO A 362 -38.01 -2.31 -3.33
C PRO A 362 -38.63 -2.44 -4.71
N ALA A 363 -38.07 -3.36 -5.50
CA ALA A 363 -38.54 -3.61 -6.86
C ALA A 363 -40.10 -3.75 -6.81
N ALA A 364 -40.78 -2.86 -7.52
CA ALA A 364 -42.25 -2.89 -7.59
C ALA A 364 -42.68 -4.30 -7.98
N ASP A 365 -43.48 -4.92 -7.11
CA ASP A 365 -44.09 -6.24 -7.40
C ASP A 365 -44.70 -6.22 -8.79
N PRO A 366 -44.42 -7.20 -9.64
CA PRO A 366 -45.07 -7.28 -10.94
C PRO A 366 -46.57 -7.36 -10.70
N LYS A 367 -47.30 -6.31 -11.09
CA LYS A 367 -48.76 -6.24 -11.07
C LYS A 367 -49.33 -7.55 -11.59
N LYS A 368 -50.08 -8.27 -10.74
CA LYS A 368 -50.98 -9.33 -11.17
C LYS A 368 -51.93 -8.71 -12.17
N ASP A 369 -51.81 -9.09 -13.43
CA ASP A 369 -52.81 -8.79 -14.45
C ASP A 369 -54.14 -9.43 -14.02
N ASP A 370 -55.05 -8.61 -13.52
CA ASP A 370 -56.46 -8.96 -13.34
C ASP A 370 -57.07 -9.23 -14.75
N LYS A 371 -57.19 -10.50 -15.09
CA LYS A 371 -58.03 -10.92 -16.18
C LYS A 371 -59.49 -10.58 -15.81
N LYS A 372 -60.01 -9.51 -16.42
CA LYS A 372 -61.45 -9.24 -16.52
C LYS A 372 -62.08 -10.34 -17.37
N ASP A 373 -62.94 -11.13 -16.74
CA ASP A 373 -63.90 -12.00 -17.39
C ASP A 373 -64.95 -11.13 -18.13
N ASP A 374 -64.89 -11.11 -19.46
CA ASP A 374 -66.01 -10.70 -20.31
C ASP A 374 -66.93 -11.93 -20.55
N LYS A 375 -68.06 -11.94 -19.83
CA LYS A 375 -69.23 -12.78 -20.18
C LYS A 375 -69.80 -12.29 -21.45
N LYS A 376 -69.86 -13.15 -22.48
CA LYS A 376 -70.85 -13.09 -23.55
C LYS A 376 -71.52 -14.46 -23.71
N ASP A 377 -72.80 -14.40 -23.49
CA ASP A 377 -73.78 -15.46 -23.76
C ASP A 377 -73.67 -15.93 -25.20
N GLU A 378 -73.74 -17.24 -25.40
CA GLU A 378 -74.57 -17.81 -26.47
C GLU A 378 -74.83 -19.30 -26.22
N LYS A 379 -76.12 -19.58 -26.41
CA LYS A 379 -76.89 -20.80 -26.24
C LYS A 379 -76.51 -21.94 -27.20
N ASN A 380 -76.77 -23.11 -26.68
CA ASN A 380 -77.45 -24.27 -27.30
C ASN A 380 -76.56 -25.40 -27.92
N ASN A 381 -76.80 -26.49 -27.42
CA ASN A 381 -77.38 -27.76 -27.99
C ASN A 381 -76.49 -29.01 -27.88
N ASP A 382 -77.05 -29.89 -27.08
CA ASP A 382 -77.33 -31.30 -27.32
C ASP A 382 -76.20 -32.38 -27.43
N LYS A 383 -76.40 -33.28 -26.46
CA LYS A 383 -76.46 -34.78 -26.57
C LYS A 383 -75.15 -35.60 -26.50
N LYS A 384 -75.26 -36.44 -25.45
CA LYS A 384 -75.01 -37.91 -25.45
C LYS A 384 -73.56 -38.34 -25.67
N ASP A 385 -72.97 -39.13 -24.91
CA ASP A 385 -73.25 -40.41 -24.24
C ASP A 385 -72.11 -40.88 -23.36
N LYS A 386 -72.43 -41.36 -22.15
CA LYS A 386 -71.96 -42.55 -21.43
C LYS A 386 -70.65 -43.20 -21.76
N LYS A 387 -69.80 -43.31 -20.71
CA LYS A 387 -69.48 -44.59 -20.00
C LYS A 387 -68.28 -44.37 -19.00
N GLU A 388 -68.56 -44.49 -17.75
CA GLU A 388 -68.20 -45.57 -16.79
C GLU A 388 -66.71 -45.83 -16.60
N ALA A 389 -66.41 -45.67 -15.32
CA ALA A 389 -65.24 -45.99 -14.54
C ALA A 389 -64.76 -47.47 -14.66
N PRO A 390 -63.72 -47.92 -13.98
CA PRO A 390 -63.40 -47.67 -12.57
C PRO A 390 -61.88 -47.61 -12.21
N LYS A 391 -61.69 -47.16 -10.97
CA LYS A 391 -60.50 -47.45 -10.14
C LYS A 391 -60.33 -48.94 -9.85
N PRO A 392 -59.15 -49.41 -9.51
CA PRO A 392 -58.89 -49.57 -8.04
C PRO A 392 -57.46 -49.28 -7.57
N LYS A 393 -57.42 -49.08 -6.28
CA LYS A 393 -56.33 -49.11 -5.33
C LYS A 393 -55.78 -50.58 -5.11
N PRO A 394 -54.95 -50.79 -4.10
CA PRO A 394 -53.52 -50.52 -3.83
C PRO A 394 -52.76 -51.82 -3.46
N GLU A 395 -51.52 -51.67 -2.97
CA GLU A 395 -50.74 -52.60 -2.09
C GLU A 395 -49.30 -52.57 -2.60
N GLY A 396 -48.24 -52.45 -1.83
CA GLY A 396 -47.98 -52.84 -0.50
C GLY A 396 -46.62 -53.50 -0.44
N GLY A 397 -45.78 -53.07 0.46
CA GLY A 397 -44.77 -53.94 1.05
C GLY A 397 -43.37 -53.94 0.45
N GLY A 398 -42.36 -53.33 1.03
CA GLY A 398 -41.43 -53.98 1.93
C GLY A 398 -40.20 -54.62 1.25
N HIS A 399 -39.09 -54.09 1.41
CA HIS A 399 -37.91 -54.59 2.14
C HIS A 399 -36.80 -53.53 2.10
#